data_b31930a486ae25f3d498424e6c7df485
#
_entry.id   b31930a486ae25f3d498424e6c7df485
#
_cell.length_a   1.000
_cell.length_b   1.000
_cell.length_c   1.000
_cell.angle_alpha   90.00
_cell.angle_beta   90.00
_cell.angle_gamma   90.00
#
_symmetry.space_group_name_H-M   'P 1'
#
loop_
_entity.id
_entity.type
_entity.pdbx_description
1 polymer ?
#
loop_
_entity_poly.entity_id
_entity_poly.type
_entity_poly.pdbx_seq_one_letter_code
_entity_poly.pdbx_strand_id
1 'polypeptide(L)'
;MKNKNWGQLLVLNLYDCENKILKSELKLKKFCLELCKKIQMNPYGKPLIKRFGKGELEGYSLMQFIETSSITIHADEFGNRVFIDIFSCKEFDPKIAEEFSKSFFRAKSAKANLVERK
;
A
#
# COMPACT_ATOMS: atom_id res chain seq x y z
N MET A 1 -28.42 6.69 8.94
CA MET A 1 -27.48 7.40 9.77
C MET A 1 -26.18 7.64 9.07
N LYS A 2 -25.69 8.77 9.24
CA LYS A 2 -24.52 9.16 8.55
C LYS A 2 -23.25 8.69 9.24
N ASN A 3 -22.32 8.22 8.48
CA ASN A 3 -21.00 7.91 9.01
C ASN A 3 -20.37 9.20 9.53
N LYS A 4 -19.88 9.17 10.76
CA LYS A 4 -19.31 10.35 11.38
C LYS A 4 -17.82 10.49 11.12
N ASN A 5 -17.22 9.50 10.51
CA ASN A 5 -15.81 9.56 10.18
C ASN A 5 -15.63 10.38 8.91
N TRP A 6 -14.61 11.22 8.88
CA TRP A 6 -14.23 11.87 7.66
C TRP A 6 -13.56 10.89 6.71
N GLY A 7 -12.81 9.96 7.27
CA GLY A 7 -12.11 8.97 6.48
C GLY A 7 -11.45 7.93 7.36
N GLN A 8 -10.63 7.09 6.73
CA GLN A 8 -9.93 6.04 7.44
C GLN A 8 -8.53 5.86 6.87
N LEU A 9 -7.64 5.35 7.71
CA LEU A 9 -6.27 5.03 7.32
C LEU A 9 -6.01 3.58 7.68
N LEU A 10 -5.67 2.78 6.67
CA LEU A 10 -5.22 1.41 6.91
C LEU A 10 -3.70 1.40 6.89
N VAL A 11 -3.12 0.99 8.01
CA VAL A 11 -1.67 0.80 8.13
C VAL A 11 -1.42 -0.69 7.99
N LEU A 12 -0.66 -1.07 6.97
CA LEU A 12 -0.49 -2.47 6.61
C LEU A 12 0.99 -2.79 6.50
N ASN A 13 1.46 -3.74 7.30
CA ASN A 13 2.82 -4.24 7.26
C ASN A 13 2.80 -5.67 6.78
N LEU A 14 3.58 -5.97 5.75
CA LEU A 14 3.69 -7.33 5.22
C LEU A 14 5.10 -7.85 5.45
N TYR A 15 5.21 -9.10 5.89
CA TYR A 15 6.48 -9.70 6.28
C TYR A 15 6.79 -10.93 5.46
N ASP A 16 8.09 -11.18 5.29
CA ASP A 16 8.59 -12.32 4.50
C ASP A 16 8.01 -12.34 3.10
N CYS A 17 8.07 -11.17 2.46
CA CYS A 17 7.63 -10.99 1.09
C CYS A 17 8.65 -11.56 0.12
N GLU A 18 8.21 -11.80 -1.11
CA GLU A 18 9.12 -12.24 -2.16
C GLU A 18 10.00 -11.07 -2.58
N ASN A 19 11.31 -11.22 -2.39
CA ASN A 19 12.28 -10.15 -2.61
C ASN A 19 12.22 -9.59 -4.02
N LYS A 20 12.02 -10.46 -5.02
CA LYS A 20 12.01 -10.02 -6.40
C LYS A 20 10.90 -9.00 -6.69
N ILE A 21 9.78 -9.14 -6.00
CA ILE A 21 8.67 -8.19 -6.17
C ILE A 21 9.03 -6.85 -5.58
N LEU A 22 9.66 -6.85 -4.40
CA LEU A 22 10.06 -5.62 -3.73
C LEU A 22 11.08 -4.83 -4.53
N LYS A 23 11.86 -5.51 -5.35
CA LYS A 23 12.92 -4.88 -6.14
C LYS A 23 12.47 -4.51 -7.55
N SER A 24 11.21 -4.68 -7.88
CA SER A 24 10.70 -4.44 -9.22
C SER A 24 9.84 -3.19 -9.25
N GLU A 25 10.36 -2.15 -9.90
CA GLU A 25 9.59 -0.92 -10.08
C GLU A 25 8.28 -1.20 -10.81
N LEU A 26 8.34 -2.03 -11.83
CA LEU A 26 7.17 -2.35 -12.64
C LEU A 26 6.11 -3.07 -11.82
N LYS A 27 6.53 -4.04 -11.00
CA LYS A 27 5.57 -4.78 -10.18
C LYS A 27 4.98 -3.93 -9.07
N LEU A 28 5.76 -3.02 -8.50
CA LEU A 28 5.23 -2.12 -7.47
C LEU A 28 4.17 -1.18 -8.05
N LYS A 29 4.41 -0.68 -9.26
CA LYS A 29 3.40 0.14 -9.93
C LYS A 29 2.14 -0.66 -10.25
N LYS A 30 2.33 -1.89 -10.72
CA LYS A 30 1.21 -2.76 -11.03
C LYS A 30 0.40 -3.06 -9.78
N PHE A 31 1.07 -3.35 -8.66
CA PHE A 31 0.40 -3.59 -7.39
C PHE A 31 -0.49 -2.41 -7.03
N CYS A 32 0.08 -1.20 -7.12
CA CYS A 32 -0.66 -0.01 -6.74
C CYS A 32 -1.95 0.16 -7.55
N LEU A 33 -1.85 -0.01 -8.87
CA LEU A 33 -3.00 0.16 -9.74
C LEU A 33 -4.04 -0.94 -9.53
N GLU A 34 -3.58 -2.18 -9.29
CA GLU A 34 -4.51 -3.27 -9.03
C GLU A 34 -5.17 -3.14 -7.66
N LEU A 35 -4.42 -2.64 -6.67
CA LEU A 35 -5.00 -2.38 -5.36
C LEU A 35 -6.13 -1.36 -5.48
N CYS A 36 -5.92 -0.29 -6.24
CA CYS A 36 -6.97 0.70 -6.46
C CYS A 36 -8.24 0.05 -6.99
N LYS A 37 -8.11 -0.87 -7.95
CA LYS A 37 -9.28 -1.57 -8.48
C LYS A 37 -9.96 -2.42 -7.43
N LYS A 38 -9.17 -3.12 -6.62
CA LYS A 38 -9.72 -4.02 -5.59
C LYS A 38 -10.54 -3.26 -4.55
N ILE A 39 -10.09 -2.07 -4.19
CA ILE A 39 -10.81 -1.28 -3.20
C ILE A 39 -11.71 -0.22 -3.84
N GLN A 40 -11.92 -0.33 -5.16
CA GLN A 40 -12.88 0.47 -5.91
C GLN A 40 -12.58 1.96 -5.85
N MET A 41 -11.33 2.29 -6.08
CA MET A 41 -10.86 3.67 -6.11
C MET A 41 -10.16 3.97 -7.41
N ASN A 42 -10.27 5.20 -7.87
CA ASN A 42 -9.66 5.62 -9.13
C ASN A 42 -8.38 6.39 -8.84
N PRO A 43 -7.25 5.94 -9.37
CA PRO A 43 -6.02 6.69 -9.18
C PRO A 43 -6.09 8.02 -9.92
N TYR A 44 -5.50 9.05 -9.32
CA TYR A 44 -5.38 10.35 -9.94
C TYR A 44 -3.94 10.53 -10.40
N GLY A 45 -3.73 10.47 -11.70
CA GLY A 45 -2.39 10.53 -12.26
C GLY A 45 -1.65 9.22 -12.10
N LYS A 46 -0.39 9.24 -12.45
CA LYS A 46 0.46 8.06 -12.39
C LYS A 46 1.13 7.95 -11.02
N PRO A 47 1.44 6.72 -10.59
CA PRO A 47 2.20 6.58 -9.35
C PRO A 47 3.60 7.17 -9.52
N LEU A 48 4.05 7.86 -8.48
CA LEU A 48 5.40 8.38 -8.41
C LEU A 48 6.23 7.38 -7.62
N ILE A 49 7.27 6.84 -8.24
CA ILE A 49 8.12 5.85 -7.58
C ILE A 49 9.57 6.28 -7.70
N LYS A 50 10.29 6.19 -6.59
CA LYS A 50 11.69 6.58 -6.50
C LYS A 50 12.46 5.57 -5.68
N ARG A 51 13.75 5.46 -5.95
CA ARG A 51 14.63 4.59 -5.20
C ARG A 51 15.48 5.44 -4.28
N PHE A 52 15.44 5.15 -2.99
CA PHE A 52 16.13 5.94 -1.97
C PHE A 52 17.02 5.05 -1.10
N GLY A 53 17.90 5.71 -0.35
CA GLY A 53 18.67 5.06 0.69
C GLY A 53 19.92 4.39 0.17
N LYS A 54 20.70 3.87 1.12
CA LYS A 54 21.93 3.14 0.83
C LYS A 54 22.01 1.94 1.77
N GLY A 55 22.65 0.87 1.29
CA GLY A 55 22.83 -0.32 2.11
C GLY A 55 21.49 -0.90 2.53
N GLU A 56 21.32 -1.11 3.82
CA GLU A 56 20.11 -1.72 4.34
C GLU A 56 18.87 -0.86 4.18
N LEU A 57 19.04 0.43 3.90
CA LEU A 57 17.92 1.34 3.72
C LEU A 57 17.57 1.56 2.25
N GLU A 58 18.30 0.94 1.34
CA GLU A 58 18.05 1.13 -0.07
C GLU A 58 16.78 0.39 -0.48
N GLY A 59 15.88 1.09 -1.18
CA GLY A 59 14.64 0.49 -1.65
C GLY A 59 13.75 1.50 -2.32
N TYR A 60 12.64 1.01 -2.86
CA TYR A 60 11.67 1.84 -3.56
C TYR A 60 10.64 2.40 -2.60
N SER A 61 10.27 3.65 -2.85
CA SER A 61 9.09 4.26 -2.24
C SER A 61 8.15 4.70 -3.35
N LEU A 62 6.86 4.51 -3.14
CA LEU A 62 5.84 4.85 -4.13
C LEU A 62 4.74 5.65 -3.49
N MET A 63 4.27 6.68 -4.21
CA MET A 63 3.14 7.50 -3.77
C MET A 63 2.14 7.60 -4.91
N GLN A 64 0.88 7.37 -4.61
CA GLN A 64 -0.20 7.47 -5.58
C GLN A 64 -1.29 8.34 -5.01
N PHE A 65 -1.60 9.42 -5.71
CA PHE A 65 -2.77 10.21 -5.37
C PHE A 65 -4.02 9.49 -5.87
N ILE A 66 -5.04 9.53 -5.05
CA ILE A 66 -6.38 9.09 -5.40
C ILE A 66 -7.25 10.28 -5.06
N GLU A 67 -8.29 10.52 -5.82
CA GLU A 67 -9.14 11.67 -5.56
C GLU A 67 -9.52 11.70 -4.07
N THR A 68 -9.05 12.74 -3.35
CA THR A 68 -9.22 12.95 -1.90
C THR A 68 -8.61 11.84 -1.05
N SER A 69 -7.67 11.06 -1.59
CA SER A 69 -7.08 9.92 -0.89
C SER A 69 -5.65 9.70 -1.39
N SER A 70 -4.94 8.77 -0.74
CA SER A 70 -3.58 8.46 -1.16
C SER A 70 -3.16 7.07 -0.72
N ILE A 71 -2.22 6.51 -1.48
CA ILE A 71 -1.55 5.27 -1.11
C ILE A 71 -0.06 5.55 -1.10
N THR A 72 0.62 5.14 -0.02
CA THR A 72 2.08 5.18 0.02
C THR A 72 2.60 3.79 0.28
N ILE A 73 3.72 3.47 -0.36
CA ILE A 73 4.32 2.14 -0.26
C ILE A 73 5.82 2.32 -0.05
N HIS A 74 6.36 1.62 0.95
CA HIS A 74 7.80 1.60 1.18
C HIS A 74 8.26 0.16 1.19
N ALA A 75 9.11 -0.20 0.23
CA ALA A 75 9.63 -1.55 0.13
C ALA A 75 10.97 -1.63 0.85
N ASP A 76 11.04 -2.53 1.82
CA ASP A 76 12.28 -2.80 2.55
C ASP A 76 12.88 -4.07 1.98
N GLU A 77 13.77 -3.91 1.01
CA GLU A 77 14.39 -5.05 0.31
C GLU A 77 15.25 -5.88 1.23
N PHE A 78 15.94 -5.22 2.14
CA PHE A 78 16.87 -5.92 3.03
C PHE A 78 16.13 -6.86 3.97
N GLY A 79 14.99 -6.40 4.51
CA GLY A 79 14.22 -7.19 5.46
C GLY A 79 13.06 -7.95 4.86
N ASN A 80 12.88 -7.92 3.54
CA ASN A 80 11.78 -8.59 2.84
C ASN A 80 10.42 -8.17 3.37
N ARG A 81 10.27 -6.86 3.62
CA ARG A 81 9.05 -6.29 4.16
C ARG A 81 8.52 -5.20 3.25
N VAL A 82 7.23 -4.96 3.33
CA VAL A 82 6.68 -3.79 2.65
C VAL A 82 5.67 -3.14 3.58
N PHE A 83 5.72 -1.81 3.64
CA PHE A 83 4.85 -1.00 4.48
C PHE A 83 3.93 -0.21 3.58
N ILE A 84 2.62 -0.36 3.79
CA ILE A 84 1.61 0.24 2.92
C ILE A 84 0.64 1.03 3.78
N ASP A 85 0.42 2.30 3.40
CA ASP A 85 -0.57 3.16 4.05
C ASP A 85 -1.61 3.52 3.02
N ILE A 86 -2.88 3.28 3.35
CA ILE A 86 -3.99 3.65 2.48
C ILE A 86 -4.89 4.60 3.25
N PHE A 87 -4.86 5.87 2.86
CA PHE A 87 -5.73 6.88 3.47
C PHE A 87 -6.85 7.21 2.51
N SER A 88 -8.08 7.15 2.97
CA SER A 88 -9.24 7.40 2.12
C SER A 88 -10.34 8.12 2.87
N CYS A 89 -10.94 9.13 2.23
CA CYS A 89 -12.14 9.77 2.75
C CYS A 89 -13.38 8.92 2.44
N LYS A 90 -13.21 7.89 1.62
CA LYS A 90 -14.29 7.00 1.22
C LYS A 90 -14.05 5.64 1.87
N GLU A 91 -15.12 5.00 2.31
CA GLU A 91 -14.98 3.68 2.91
C GLU A 91 -14.48 2.67 1.90
N PHE A 92 -13.62 1.80 2.34
CA PHE A 92 -13.20 0.62 1.59
C PHE A 92 -13.06 -0.52 2.57
N ASP A 93 -13.06 -1.75 2.05
CA ASP A 93 -12.95 -2.93 2.89
C ASP A 93 -11.47 -3.21 3.20
N PRO A 94 -11.03 -3.00 4.44
CA PRO A 94 -9.62 -3.21 4.77
C PRO A 94 -9.20 -4.67 4.65
N LYS A 95 -10.14 -5.61 4.80
CA LYS A 95 -9.83 -7.02 4.65
C LYS A 95 -9.45 -7.37 3.23
N ILE A 96 -10.18 -6.80 2.26
CA ILE A 96 -9.86 -7.02 0.85
C ILE A 96 -8.49 -6.45 0.53
N ALA A 97 -8.19 -5.24 1.05
CA ALA A 97 -6.88 -4.63 0.83
C ALA A 97 -5.77 -5.49 1.42
N GLU A 98 -5.97 -5.99 2.63
CA GLU A 98 -4.97 -6.81 3.30
C GLU A 98 -4.73 -8.13 2.55
N GLU A 99 -5.80 -8.82 2.19
CA GLU A 99 -5.68 -10.13 1.54
C GLU A 99 -5.08 -10.01 0.16
N PHE A 100 -5.49 -9.01 -0.61
CA PHE A 100 -4.91 -8.80 -1.92
C PHE A 100 -3.42 -8.47 -1.81
N SER A 101 -3.06 -7.59 -0.90
CA SER A 101 -1.67 -7.17 -0.73
C SER A 101 -0.81 -8.34 -0.30
N LYS A 102 -1.28 -9.12 0.66
CA LYS A 102 -0.53 -10.28 1.15
C LYS A 102 -0.29 -11.27 0.02
N SER A 103 -1.31 -11.50 -0.80
CA SER A 103 -1.19 -12.42 -1.92
C SER A 103 -0.24 -11.91 -2.99
N PHE A 104 -0.36 -10.63 -3.33
CA PHE A 104 0.48 -10.06 -4.39
C PHE A 104 1.97 -10.15 -4.05
N PHE A 105 2.32 -9.79 -2.83
CA PHE A 105 3.72 -9.81 -2.38
C PHE A 105 4.17 -11.18 -1.89
N ARG A 106 3.28 -12.15 -1.86
CA ARG A 106 3.53 -13.49 -1.35
C ARG A 106 4.09 -13.44 0.07
N ALA A 107 3.52 -12.56 0.88
CA ALA A 107 3.93 -12.38 2.25
C ALA A 107 3.45 -13.55 3.10
N LYS A 108 4.25 -13.95 4.07
CA LYS A 108 3.90 -15.04 4.96
C LYS A 108 3.04 -14.57 6.10
N SER A 109 3.14 -13.30 6.47
CA SER A 109 2.31 -12.76 7.53
C SER A 109 2.05 -11.28 7.27
N ALA A 110 1.02 -10.76 7.94
CA ALA A 110 0.61 -9.37 7.79
C ALA A 110 0.15 -8.84 9.13
N LYS A 111 0.33 -7.53 9.32
CA LYS A 111 -0.17 -6.82 10.47
C LYS A 111 -0.93 -5.62 9.96
N ALA A 112 -2.18 -5.47 10.38
CA ALA A 112 -3.04 -4.40 9.88
C ALA A 112 -3.66 -3.65 11.03
N ASN A 113 -3.67 -2.32 10.92
CA ASN A 113 -4.33 -1.44 11.89
C ASN A 113 -5.16 -0.44 11.11
N LEU A 114 -6.40 -0.28 11.53
CA LEU A 114 -7.30 0.69 10.90
C LEU A 114 -7.52 1.84 11.87
N VAL A 115 -7.24 3.06 11.39
CA VAL A 115 -7.43 4.27 12.16
C VAL A 115 -8.54 5.08 11.51
N GLU A 116 -9.59 5.37 12.27
CA GLU A 116 -10.70 6.18 11.78
C GLU A 116 -10.39 7.65 12.03
N ARG A 117 -10.68 8.48 11.04
CA ARG A 117 -10.48 9.91 11.12
C ARG A 117 -11.81 10.61 11.20
N LYS A 118 -12.01 11.37 12.25
CA LYS A 118 -13.27 12.05 12.51
C LYS A 118 -13.17 13.54 12.30
#